data_cd16a674bc54669467f37bd1241ba463
#
_entry.id   cd16a674bc54669467f37bd1241ba463
#
_cell.length_a   1.000
_cell.length_b   1.000
_cell.length_c   1.000
_cell.angle_alpha   90.00
_cell.angle_beta   90.00
_cell.angle_gamma   90.00
#
_symmetry.space_group_name_H-M   'P 1'
#
loop_
_entity.id
_entity.type
_entity.pdbx_description
1 polymer ?
#
loop_
_entity_poly.entity_id
_entity_poly.type
_entity_poly.pdbx_seq_one_letter_code
_entity_poly.pdbx_strand_id
1 'polypeptide(L)'
;AARFLHDGGLDSTKRYFLVAANARGKVAVIDTKKGVLAALIETGGQTPHPGRGANFVHPEFGPVWATSHLGDESVALIGTDPEGHKDSAWKIVDSFPALGGGSLFIKTHPKSNHLYVDATLNPEASISSSVAVFKIDAMKGDADPEPTVLPIGEWAGIPEGQPRVVQPEFNKEGTEVWFSVW
;
A
#
# COMPACT_ATOMS: atom_id res chain seq x y z
N ALA A 1 -15.77 -1.35 18.42
CA ALA A 1 -14.62 -0.45 18.45
C ALA A 1 -13.46 -1.08 17.70
N ALA A 2 -12.78 -0.31 16.88
CA ALA A 2 -11.56 -0.71 16.19
C ALA A 2 -10.40 -0.69 17.18
N ARG A 3 -9.61 -1.78 17.23
CA ARG A 3 -8.44 -1.87 18.10
C ARG A 3 -7.16 -1.70 17.29
N PHE A 4 -6.24 -1.02 17.95
CA PHE A 4 -4.91 -0.66 17.49
C PHE A 4 -4.98 0.07 16.15
N LEU A 5 -5.54 1.28 16.21
CA LEU A 5 -5.40 2.21 15.11
C LEU A 5 -3.91 2.52 14.97
N HIS A 6 -3.34 2.12 13.86
CA HIS A 6 -1.92 2.22 13.60
C HIS A 6 -1.69 2.50 12.13
N ASP A 7 -0.91 3.50 11.85
CA ASP A 7 -0.65 4.02 10.52
C ASP A 7 -1.90 4.47 9.76
N GLY A 8 -1.73 5.39 8.87
CA GLY A 8 -2.79 5.88 8.03
C GLY A 8 -2.38 7.12 7.24
N GLY A 9 -3.22 7.47 6.29
CA GLY A 9 -3.01 8.61 5.44
C GLY A 9 -4.30 9.20 4.89
N LEU A 10 -4.17 10.39 4.36
CA LEU A 10 -5.28 11.05 3.69
C LEU A 10 -5.48 10.46 2.28
N ASP A 11 -6.72 10.39 1.85
CA ASP A 11 -7.07 10.14 0.46
C ASP A 11 -6.56 11.26 -0.48
N SER A 12 -6.69 11.06 -1.78
CA SER A 12 -6.25 12.04 -2.79
C SER A 12 -6.92 13.41 -2.66
N THR A 13 -8.14 13.47 -2.13
CA THR A 13 -8.88 14.74 -1.89
C THR A 13 -8.44 15.45 -0.62
N LYS A 14 -7.68 14.79 0.27
CA LYS A 14 -7.29 15.25 1.60
C LYS A 14 -8.47 15.47 2.57
N ARG A 15 -9.64 14.91 2.24
CA ARG A 15 -10.83 14.98 3.08
C ARG A 15 -10.98 13.79 3.99
N TYR A 16 -10.65 12.60 3.49
CA TYR A 16 -10.83 11.37 4.24
C TYR A 16 -9.50 10.85 4.75
N PHE A 17 -9.44 10.52 6.03
CA PHE A 17 -8.29 9.88 6.65
C PHE A 17 -8.58 8.39 6.80
N LEU A 18 -7.76 7.56 6.16
CA LEU A 18 -7.85 6.11 6.24
C LEU A 18 -6.80 5.61 7.22
N VAL A 19 -7.21 4.84 8.22
CA VAL A 19 -6.32 4.34 9.28
C VAL A 19 -6.55 2.86 9.51
N ALA A 20 -5.47 2.10 9.57
CA ALA A 20 -5.52 0.67 9.85
C ALA A 20 -5.95 0.42 11.30
N ALA A 21 -6.99 -0.40 11.48
CA ALA A 21 -7.32 -1.07 12.72
C ALA A 21 -6.71 -2.48 12.65
N ASN A 22 -5.37 -2.53 12.74
CA ASN A 22 -4.57 -3.66 12.29
C ASN A 22 -4.88 -4.97 13.01
N ALA A 23 -5.17 -4.95 14.33
CA ALA A 23 -5.57 -6.14 15.07
C ALA A 23 -6.98 -6.66 14.70
N ARG A 24 -7.67 -6.02 13.77
CA ARG A 24 -9.02 -6.38 13.31
C ARG A 24 -9.11 -6.67 11.82
N GLY A 25 -8.00 -6.57 11.07
CA GLY A 25 -8.00 -6.72 9.63
C GLY A 25 -8.89 -5.67 8.93
N LYS A 26 -8.97 -4.44 9.48
CA LYS A 26 -9.88 -3.41 8.97
C LYS A 26 -9.15 -2.09 8.75
N VAL A 27 -9.74 -1.27 7.89
CA VAL A 27 -9.40 0.14 7.72
C VAL A 27 -10.60 0.99 8.08
N ALA A 28 -10.42 1.94 8.99
CA ALA A 28 -11.42 2.94 9.32
C ALA A 28 -11.23 4.18 8.44
N VAL A 29 -12.32 4.68 7.86
CA VAL A 29 -12.35 5.89 7.05
C VAL A 29 -13.03 7.00 7.83
N ILE A 30 -12.32 8.08 8.08
CA ILE A 30 -12.80 9.24 8.82
C ILE A 30 -13.03 10.41 7.86
N ASP A 31 -14.26 10.92 7.78
CA ASP A 31 -14.52 12.21 7.12
C ASP A 31 -14.03 13.32 8.07
N THR A 32 -12.86 13.86 7.77
CA THR A 32 -12.21 14.87 8.63
C THR A 32 -12.97 16.19 8.65
N LYS A 33 -13.73 16.48 7.59
CA LYS A 33 -14.56 17.69 7.50
C LYS A 33 -15.79 17.62 8.42
N LYS A 34 -16.38 16.42 8.55
CA LYS A 34 -17.56 16.19 9.39
C LYS A 34 -17.21 15.69 10.79
N GLY A 35 -15.99 15.17 10.99
CA GLY A 35 -15.56 14.57 12.24
C GLY A 35 -16.29 13.25 12.57
N VAL A 36 -16.63 12.47 11.55
CA VAL A 36 -17.39 11.21 11.70
C VAL A 36 -16.70 10.03 11.00
N LEU A 37 -17.00 8.83 11.49
CA LEU A 37 -16.66 7.59 10.81
C LEU A 37 -17.52 7.49 9.54
N ALA A 38 -16.86 7.52 8.37
CA ALA A 38 -17.54 7.36 7.08
C ALA A 38 -17.71 5.89 6.70
N ALA A 39 -16.71 5.04 6.99
CA ALA A 39 -16.77 3.60 6.73
C ALA A 39 -15.83 2.82 7.64
N LEU A 40 -16.08 1.52 7.78
CA LEU A 40 -15.19 0.54 8.39
C LEU A 40 -15.11 -0.65 7.44
N ILE A 41 -13.95 -0.89 6.84
CA ILE A 41 -13.74 -1.78 5.70
C ILE A 41 -12.90 -2.96 6.16
N GLU A 42 -13.33 -4.18 5.88
CA GLU A 42 -12.51 -5.38 6.02
C GLU A 42 -11.57 -5.48 4.82
N THR A 43 -10.26 -5.60 5.06
CA THR A 43 -9.28 -5.59 3.96
C THR A 43 -9.13 -6.95 3.29
N GLY A 44 -9.58 -8.01 3.93
CA GLY A 44 -9.39 -9.39 3.46
C GLY A 44 -8.03 -9.98 3.83
N GLY A 45 -7.01 -9.15 4.02
CA GLY A 45 -5.67 -9.57 4.45
C GLY A 45 -5.45 -9.50 5.96
N GLN A 46 -4.31 -10.03 6.39
CA GLN A 46 -3.95 -10.09 7.81
C GLN A 46 -3.10 -8.91 8.23
N THR A 47 -3.56 -8.18 9.22
CA THR A 47 -2.82 -7.07 9.84
C THR A 47 -2.44 -5.99 8.82
N PRO A 48 -3.43 -5.21 8.32
CA PRO A 48 -3.14 -4.12 7.39
C PRO A 48 -2.13 -3.15 7.99
N HIS A 49 -1.10 -2.82 7.20
CA HIS A 49 -0.01 -1.94 7.61
C HIS A 49 0.35 -1.00 6.45
N PRO A 50 -0.40 0.09 6.28
CA PRO A 50 -0.27 0.94 5.11
C PRO A 50 0.93 1.90 5.13
N GLY A 51 1.60 2.11 6.29
CA GLY A 51 2.36 3.32 6.47
C GLY A 51 1.44 4.53 6.31
N ARG A 52 1.56 5.27 5.21
CA ARG A 52 0.62 6.34 4.85
C ARG A 52 -0.39 5.94 3.79
N GLY A 53 -0.30 4.71 3.30
CA GLY A 53 -1.04 4.24 2.13
C GLY A 53 -0.55 4.88 0.83
N ALA A 54 -1.07 4.39 -0.27
CA ALA A 54 -0.73 4.92 -1.59
C ALA A 54 -2.00 5.32 -2.36
N ASN A 55 -2.03 6.57 -2.82
CA ASN A 55 -3.14 7.09 -3.62
C ASN A 55 -2.79 7.05 -5.10
N PHE A 56 -3.65 6.48 -5.93
CA PHE A 56 -3.55 6.53 -7.38
C PHE A 56 -4.92 6.40 -8.04
N VAL A 57 -4.98 6.58 -9.36
CA VAL A 57 -6.18 6.35 -10.15
C VAL A 57 -6.05 4.97 -10.78
N HIS A 58 -6.88 4.02 -10.32
CA HIS A 58 -6.96 2.70 -10.90
C HIS A 58 -7.65 2.78 -12.27
N PRO A 59 -7.16 2.05 -13.31
CA PRO A 59 -7.71 2.16 -14.67
C PRO A 59 -9.21 1.83 -14.80
N GLU A 60 -9.75 0.97 -13.92
CA GLU A 60 -11.13 0.53 -13.96
C GLU A 60 -11.99 1.12 -12.84
N PHE A 61 -11.43 1.27 -11.63
CA PHE A 61 -12.20 1.63 -10.43
C PHE A 61 -12.09 3.10 -10.03
N GLY A 62 -11.30 3.91 -10.78
CA GLY A 62 -11.07 5.31 -10.44
C GLY A 62 -10.15 5.50 -9.24
N PRO A 63 -10.32 6.58 -8.45
CA PRO A 63 -9.44 6.89 -7.33
C PRO A 63 -9.47 5.80 -6.25
N VAL A 64 -8.28 5.29 -5.89
CA VAL A 64 -8.09 4.29 -4.83
C VAL A 64 -7.04 4.73 -3.83
N TRP A 65 -7.12 4.13 -2.63
CA TRP A 65 -6.08 4.15 -1.61
C TRP A 65 -5.68 2.71 -1.30
N ALA A 66 -4.38 2.43 -1.36
CA ALA A 66 -3.85 1.08 -1.18
C ALA A 66 -3.24 0.88 0.20
N THR A 67 -3.39 -0.33 0.74
CA THR A 67 -2.68 -0.84 1.93
C THR A 67 -2.02 -2.17 1.62
N SER A 68 -0.82 -2.38 2.17
CA SER A 68 -0.19 -3.69 2.29
C SER A 68 -0.51 -4.32 3.65
N HIS A 69 -0.04 -5.55 3.88
CA HIS A 69 -0.27 -6.29 5.11
C HIS A 69 1.03 -6.82 5.71
N LEU A 70 1.08 -6.88 7.05
CA LEU A 70 2.16 -7.50 7.80
C LEU A 70 2.05 -9.02 7.82
N GLY A 71 0.82 -9.53 7.93
CA GLY A 71 0.58 -10.94 8.19
C GLY A 71 0.56 -11.83 6.95
N ASP A 72 0.39 -11.25 5.78
CA ASP A 72 0.39 -11.96 4.50
C ASP A 72 0.89 -11.07 3.35
N GLU A 73 0.95 -11.60 2.14
CA GLU A 73 1.44 -10.92 0.93
C GLU A 73 0.43 -9.98 0.28
N SER A 74 -0.80 -9.91 0.75
CA SER A 74 -1.86 -9.18 0.06
C SER A 74 -1.67 -7.67 0.07
N VAL A 75 -2.00 -7.06 -1.05
CA VAL A 75 -2.24 -5.62 -1.23
C VAL A 75 -3.72 -5.44 -1.48
N ALA A 76 -4.36 -4.54 -0.74
CA ALA A 76 -5.79 -4.24 -0.90
C ALA A 76 -5.99 -2.81 -1.38
N LEU A 77 -6.83 -2.65 -2.41
CA LEU A 77 -7.21 -1.36 -2.98
C LEU A 77 -8.60 -0.96 -2.53
N ILE A 78 -8.71 0.19 -1.90
CA ILE A 78 -9.95 0.77 -1.40
C ILE A 78 -10.38 1.93 -2.30
N GLY A 79 -11.57 1.85 -2.89
CA GLY A 79 -12.16 2.96 -3.66
C GLY A 79 -12.43 4.18 -2.77
N THR A 80 -12.04 5.38 -3.22
CA THR A 80 -12.07 6.59 -2.38
C THR A 80 -12.89 7.74 -2.95
N ASP A 81 -13.65 7.53 -4.02
CA ASP A 81 -14.47 8.58 -4.64
C ASP A 81 -15.98 8.33 -4.45
N PRO A 82 -16.59 8.81 -3.35
CA PRO A 82 -18.02 8.63 -3.10
C PRO A 82 -18.92 9.51 -3.98
N GLU A 83 -18.37 10.42 -4.76
CA GLU A 83 -19.13 11.32 -5.63
C GLU A 83 -19.17 10.82 -7.08
N GLY A 84 -18.00 10.48 -7.65
CA GLY A 84 -17.88 10.03 -9.04
C GLY A 84 -17.92 8.52 -9.23
N HIS A 85 -17.47 7.74 -8.24
CA HIS A 85 -17.37 6.27 -8.29
C HIS A 85 -18.08 5.62 -7.11
N LYS A 86 -19.39 5.92 -6.97
CA LYS A 86 -20.22 5.53 -5.80
C LYS A 86 -20.24 4.03 -5.54
N ASP A 87 -20.22 3.22 -6.59
CA ASP A 87 -20.30 1.76 -6.49
C ASP A 87 -19.01 1.14 -5.94
N SER A 88 -17.88 1.81 -6.14
CA SER A 88 -16.55 1.42 -5.67
C SER A 88 -16.17 2.05 -4.33
N ALA A 89 -16.84 3.14 -3.93
CA ALA A 89 -16.45 3.91 -2.76
C ALA A 89 -16.58 3.13 -1.45
N TRP A 90 -15.52 3.17 -0.66
CA TRP A 90 -15.41 2.54 0.66
C TRP A 90 -15.59 1.01 0.63
N LYS A 91 -15.14 0.40 -0.45
CA LYS A 91 -15.07 -1.05 -0.63
C LYS A 91 -13.67 -1.45 -1.08
N ILE A 92 -13.30 -2.70 -0.83
CA ILE A 92 -12.20 -3.32 -1.55
C ILE A 92 -12.65 -3.50 -3.00
N VAL A 93 -11.93 -2.89 -3.91
CA VAL A 93 -12.23 -2.95 -5.35
C VAL A 93 -11.32 -3.93 -6.08
N ASP A 94 -10.13 -4.17 -5.49
CA ASP A 94 -9.16 -5.12 -6.00
C ASP A 94 -8.22 -5.57 -4.88
N SER A 95 -7.63 -6.77 -5.00
CA SER A 95 -6.62 -7.29 -4.09
C SER A 95 -5.72 -8.27 -4.83
N PHE A 96 -4.41 -8.13 -4.67
CA PHE A 96 -3.42 -8.97 -5.34
C PHE A 96 -2.21 -9.24 -4.44
N PRO A 97 -1.43 -10.31 -4.69
CA PRO A 97 -0.24 -10.63 -3.91
C PRO A 97 0.96 -9.73 -4.28
N ALA A 98 1.75 -9.34 -3.28
CA ALA A 98 3.10 -8.81 -3.44
C ALA A 98 4.13 -9.94 -3.26
N LEU A 99 5.35 -9.63 -2.78
CA LEU A 99 6.41 -10.64 -2.64
C LEU A 99 6.24 -11.57 -1.43
N GLY A 100 5.50 -11.14 -0.42
CA GLY A 100 5.29 -11.90 0.81
C GLY A 100 4.83 -10.99 1.94
N GLY A 101 4.49 -11.58 3.09
CA GLY A 101 4.15 -10.85 4.30
C GLY A 101 5.33 -10.05 4.85
N GLY A 102 5.06 -9.21 5.85
CA GLY A 102 6.07 -8.37 6.49
C GLY A 102 6.23 -6.98 5.88
N SER A 103 5.29 -6.54 5.05
CA SER A 103 5.31 -5.19 4.49
C SER A 103 5.04 -4.15 5.58
N LEU A 104 5.85 -3.07 5.56
CA LEU A 104 5.69 -1.90 6.42
C LEU A 104 5.19 -0.68 5.64
N PHE A 105 5.57 -0.55 4.36
CA PHE A 105 5.23 0.62 3.57
C PHE A 105 4.86 0.26 2.14
N ILE A 106 3.83 0.95 1.66
CA ILE A 106 3.39 0.97 0.28
C ILE A 106 3.43 2.41 -0.22
N LYS A 107 3.94 2.63 -1.44
CA LYS A 107 4.16 3.99 -1.91
C LYS A 107 3.98 4.14 -3.41
N THR A 108 3.43 5.27 -3.80
CA THR A 108 3.45 5.80 -5.17
C THR A 108 3.63 7.32 -5.15
N HIS A 109 3.68 7.94 -6.31
CA HIS A 109 3.78 9.39 -6.46
C HIS A 109 2.83 9.85 -7.57
N PRO A 110 2.19 11.05 -7.47
CA PRO A 110 1.22 11.51 -8.48
C PRO A 110 1.74 11.62 -9.92
N LYS A 111 3.07 11.67 -10.09
CA LYS A 111 3.73 11.70 -11.41
C LYS A 111 4.35 10.35 -11.80
N SER A 112 4.17 9.30 -10.99
CA SER A 112 4.71 7.97 -11.24
C SER A 112 3.58 7.02 -11.64
N ASN A 113 3.86 6.13 -12.58
CA ASN A 113 2.97 5.03 -12.97
C ASN A 113 3.33 3.73 -12.22
N HIS A 114 4.01 3.84 -11.07
CA HIS A 114 4.47 2.67 -10.33
C HIS A 114 4.03 2.72 -8.87
N LEU A 115 3.61 1.56 -8.38
CA LEU A 115 3.33 1.27 -6.98
C LEU A 115 4.46 0.41 -6.43
N TYR A 116 5.07 0.83 -5.32
CA TYR A 116 6.17 0.14 -4.65
C TYR A 116 5.66 -0.47 -3.35
N VAL A 117 5.98 -1.73 -3.10
CA VAL A 117 5.61 -2.47 -1.89
C VAL A 117 6.85 -3.15 -1.33
N ASP A 118 7.22 -2.82 -0.10
CA ASP A 118 8.30 -3.51 0.60
C ASP A 118 7.80 -4.81 1.27
N ALA A 119 8.73 -5.61 1.79
CA ALA A 119 8.45 -6.79 2.60
C ALA A 119 9.50 -6.90 3.72
N THR A 120 9.79 -5.80 4.38
CA THR A 120 10.91 -5.57 5.30
C THR A 120 11.05 -6.62 6.39
N LEU A 121 9.93 -7.05 6.98
CA LEU A 121 9.93 -8.02 8.08
C LEU A 121 9.77 -9.47 7.63
N ASN A 122 9.82 -9.74 6.33
CA ASN A 122 9.78 -11.11 5.84
C ASN A 122 11.00 -11.90 6.36
N PRO A 123 10.81 -13.16 6.81
CA PRO A 123 11.91 -14.00 7.29
C PRO A 123 12.87 -14.42 6.16
N GLU A 124 12.39 -14.51 4.93
CA GLU A 124 13.20 -14.88 3.77
C GLU A 124 14.05 -13.69 3.32
N ALA A 125 15.39 -13.87 3.33
CA ALA A 125 16.33 -12.81 3.01
C ALA A 125 16.15 -12.26 1.58
N SER A 126 15.87 -13.12 0.60
CA SER A 126 15.62 -12.73 -0.78
C SER A 126 14.38 -11.84 -0.96
N ILE A 127 13.38 -12.01 -0.09
CA ILE A 127 12.16 -11.21 -0.08
C ILE A 127 12.38 -9.91 0.67
N SER A 128 12.91 -9.94 1.91
CA SER A 128 13.11 -8.74 2.71
C SER A 128 14.17 -7.78 2.17
N SER A 129 15.05 -8.27 1.30
CA SER A 129 16.05 -7.46 0.59
C SER A 129 15.58 -6.90 -0.76
N SER A 130 14.31 -7.17 -1.12
CA SER A 130 13.73 -6.80 -2.40
C SER A 130 12.48 -5.92 -2.23
N VAL A 131 12.08 -5.27 -3.32
CA VAL A 131 10.86 -4.45 -3.40
C VAL A 131 10.05 -4.89 -4.62
N ALA A 132 8.75 -5.09 -4.45
CA ALA A 132 7.82 -5.28 -5.55
C ALA A 132 7.45 -3.95 -6.19
N VAL A 133 7.47 -3.89 -7.52
CA VAL A 133 7.06 -2.72 -8.29
C VAL A 133 6.01 -3.10 -9.30
N PHE A 134 4.83 -2.55 -9.15
CA PHE A 134 3.69 -2.79 -10.03
C PHE A 134 3.47 -1.58 -10.95
N LYS A 135 3.14 -1.84 -12.22
CA LYS A 135 2.68 -0.79 -13.14
C LYS A 135 1.19 -0.54 -12.95
N ILE A 136 0.83 0.68 -12.59
CA ILE A 136 -0.56 1.07 -12.30
C ILE A 136 -1.46 0.93 -13.54
N ASP A 137 -0.99 1.35 -14.71
CA ASP A 137 -1.76 1.27 -15.95
C ASP A 137 -1.96 -0.16 -16.48
N ALA A 138 -1.22 -1.12 -15.95
CA ALA A 138 -1.36 -2.54 -16.26
C ALA A 138 -2.32 -3.27 -15.32
N MET A 139 -2.83 -2.63 -14.27
CA MET A 139 -3.83 -3.19 -13.35
C MET A 139 -5.20 -3.20 -14.03
N LYS A 140 -5.49 -4.23 -14.83
CA LYS A 140 -6.73 -4.36 -15.62
C LYS A 140 -7.20 -5.81 -15.68
N GLY A 141 -8.53 -5.97 -15.64
CA GLY A 141 -9.16 -7.28 -15.74
C GLY A 141 -8.97 -8.13 -14.48
N ASP A 142 -9.27 -9.42 -14.61
CA ASP A 142 -9.33 -10.36 -13.49
C ASP A 142 -7.96 -11.00 -13.13
N ALA A 143 -6.90 -10.64 -13.83
CA ALA A 143 -5.57 -11.21 -13.58
C ALA A 143 -4.79 -10.34 -12.59
N ASP A 144 -4.15 -10.99 -11.59
CA ASP A 144 -3.24 -10.31 -10.69
C ASP A 144 -2.10 -9.62 -11.45
N PRO A 145 -1.75 -8.38 -11.10
CA PRO A 145 -0.64 -7.69 -11.74
C PRO A 145 0.70 -8.34 -11.36
N GLU A 146 1.54 -8.61 -12.37
CA GLU A 146 2.87 -9.17 -12.16
C GLU A 146 3.86 -8.08 -11.73
N PRO A 147 4.55 -8.22 -10.59
CA PRO A 147 5.53 -7.25 -10.14
C PRO A 147 6.87 -7.38 -10.86
N THR A 148 7.54 -6.26 -11.08
CA THR A 148 8.99 -6.24 -11.26
C THR A 148 9.65 -6.27 -9.89
N VAL A 149 10.55 -7.23 -9.66
CA VAL A 149 11.28 -7.36 -8.39
C VAL A 149 12.60 -6.59 -8.47
N LEU A 150 12.82 -5.66 -7.56
CA LEU A 150 14.07 -4.91 -7.44
C LEU A 150 14.89 -5.44 -6.26
N PRO A 151 16.05 -6.09 -6.46
CA PRO A 151 16.90 -6.62 -5.40
C PRO A 151 17.77 -5.49 -4.79
N ILE A 152 17.13 -4.53 -4.16
CA ILE A 152 17.77 -3.31 -3.62
C ILE A 152 18.86 -3.63 -2.61
N GLY A 153 18.65 -4.61 -1.74
CA GLY A 153 19.64 -5.02 -0.74
C GLY A 153 20.92 -5.58 -1.38
N GLU A 154 20.79 -6.30 -2.50
CA GLU A 154 21.95 -6.74 -3.29
C GLU A 154 22.68 -5.55 -3.91
N TRP A 155 21.94 -4.63 -4.52
CA TRP A 155 22.53 -3.43 -5.13
C TRP A 155 23.22 -2.51 -4.12
N ALA A 156 22.74 -2.50 -2.87
CA ALA A 156 23.36 -1.73 -1.80
C ALA A 156 24.72 -2.28 -1.35
N GLY A 157 25.07 -3.51 -1.75
CA GLY A 157 26.37 -4.12 -1.48
C GLY A 157 26.66 -4.33 0.00
N ILE A 158 25.64 -4.62 0.82
CA ILE A 158 25.82 -4.89 2.25
C ILE A 158 26.47 -6.25 2.40
N PRO A 159 27.70 -6.34 3.00
CA PRO A 159 28.50 -7.54 2.93
C PRO A 159 28.07 -8.65 3.90
N GLU A 160 27.36 -8.32 4.96
CA GLU A 160 26.99 -9.28 6.02
C GLU A 160 25.57 -9.03 6.54
N GLY A 161 24.92 -10.08 7.02
CA GLY A 161 23.60 -10.04 7.59
C GLY A 161 22.49 -10.26 6.56
N GLN A 162 21.27 -9.92 6.96
CA GLN A 162 20.09 -9.93 6.10
C GLN A 162 19.70 -8.48 5.79
N PRO A 163 20.11 -7.94 4.63
CA PRO A 163 19.76 -6.57 4.27
C PRO A 163 18.23 -6.48 4.14
N ARG A 164 17.64 -5.56 4.90
CA ARG A 164 16.20 -5.30 4.90
C ARG A 164 15.93 -3.98 4.22
N VAL A 165 15.16 -4.03 3.16
CA VAL A 165 14.77 -2.83 2.41
C VAL A 165 13.46 -2.31 2.97
N VAL A 166 13.40 -1.03 3.23
CA VAL A 166 12.23 -0.41 3.86
C VAL A 166 11.95 0.98 3.29
N GLN A 167 10.66 1.30 3.24
CA GLN A 167 10.15 2.64 3.01
C GLN A 167 10.63 3.27 1.69
N PRO A 168 9.96 2.94 0.57
CA PRO A 168 10.12 3.71 -0.66
C PRO A 168 9.73 5.18 -0.41
N GLU A 169 10.58 6.13 -0.76
CA GLU A 169 10.26 7.55 -0.67
C GLU A 169 10.68 8.28 -1.94
N PHE A 170 9.77 9.09 -2.50
CA PHE A 170 10.00 9.83 -3.72
C PHE A 170 10.56 11.22 -3.45
N ASN A 171 11.40 11.72 -4.38
CA ASN A 171 11.67 13.13 -4.44
C ASN A 171 10.41 13.90 -4.88
N LYS A 172 10.39 15.22 -4.69
CA LYS A 172 9.25 16.09 -5.01
C LYS A 172 8.80 16.02 -6.48
N GLU A 173 9.74 15.79 -7.37
CA GLU A 173 9.53 15.71 -8.82
C GLU A 173 8.98 14.35 -9.26
N GLY A 174 9.08 13.31 -8.43
CA GLY A 174 8.68 11.94 -8.73
C GLY A 174 9.61 11.22 -9.71
N THR A 175 10.84 11.70 -9.83
CA THR A 175 11.85 11.17 -10.75
C THR A 175 12.84 10.20 -10.11
N GLU A 176 12.88 10.18 -8.77
CA GLU A 176 13.76 9.33 -7.98
C GLU A 176 12.98 8.66 -6.86
N VAL A 177 13.35 7.43 -6.54
CA VAL A 177 12.85 6.68 -5.38
C VAL A 177 14.03 6.29 -4.52
N TRP A 178 13.94 6.59 -3.24
CA TRP A 178 14.95 6.34 -2.23
C TRP A 178 14.48 5.22 -1.31
N PHE A 179 15.39 4.37 -0.90
CA PHE A 179 15.13 3.26 0.03
C PHE A 179 16.13 3.31 1.18
N SER A 180 15.66 3.01 2.39
CA SER A 180 16.56 2.67 3.49
C SER A 180 16.88 1.17 3.42
N VAL A 181 18.14 0.83 3.67
CA VAL A 181 18.60 -0.57 3.76
C VAL A 181 19.31 -0.75 5.09
N TRP A 182 18.85 -1.68 5.94
CA TRP A 182 19.34 -1.95 7.28
C TRP A 182 19.29 -3.42 7.68
#